data_19e59b7e79aa21a7b34dafaecc5edc05
#
_entry.id   19e59b7e79aa21a7b34dafaecc5edc05
#
_cell.length_a   1.000
_cell.length_b   1.000
_cell.length_c   1.000
_cell.angle_alpha   90.00
_cell.angle_beta   90.00
_cell.angle_gamma   90.00
#
_symmetry.space_group_name_H-M   'P 1'
#
loop_
_entity.id
_entity.type
_entity.pdbx_description
1 polymer ?
#
loop_
_entity_poly.entity_id
_entity_poly.type
_entity_poly.pdbx_seq_one_letter_code
_entity_poly.pdbx_strand_id
1 'polypeptide(L)'
;MDKRLERILPRVQKPARYVGGEYNAVMKDLSQVDTRVAFCFPDTYEIGMSNLGMRILYGIMNNMDGVWCERVFAPWGDMEEEMRRAGLPLYALESGDPIRDFDIIAFSVGYEMAFPAMLNMLDLAGVPLHASERTELTPLVIAGGTAMFNCEPIADFIDIAEIGEGEEMNAELIELHRRARREGWTKPQFLRAAAQLDGIYVPGLYEV
;
A
#
# COMPACT_ATOMS: atom_id res chain seq x y z
N MET A 1 -12.47 5.77 15.44
CA MET A 1 -13.17 5.43 14.17
C MET A 1 -13.72 6.71 13.55
N ASP A 2 -13.61 6.89 12.24
CA ASP A 2 -14.18 8.06 11.54
C ASP A 2 -15.71 8.05 11.64
N LYS A 3 -16.31 9.21 11.96
CA LYS A 3 -17.77 9.33 12.09
C LYS A 3 -18.54 9.04 10.79
N ARG A 4 -17.87 9.22 9.63
CA ARG A 4 -18.45 8.86 8.33
C ARG A 4 -18.56 7.34 8.21
N LEU A 5 -17.50 6.61 8.62
CA LEU A 5 -17.48 5.15 8.64
C LEU A 5 -18.61 4.60 9.55
N GLU A 6 -18.73 5.11 10.76
CA GLU A 6 -19.80 4.68 11.68
C GLU A 6 -21.21 4.81 11.08
N ARG A 7 -21.45 5.83 10.23
CA ARG A 7 -22.74 6.05 9.59
C ARG A 7 -23.03 5.14 8.41
N ILE A 8 -21.99 4.68 7.70
CA ILE A 8 -22.16 3.83 6.51
C ILE A 8 -22.13 2.35 6.83
N LEU A 9 -21.44 1.91 7.88
CA LEU A 9 -21.34 0.51 8.28
C LEU A 9 -22.71 -0.23 8.37
N PRO A 10 -23.79 0.36 8.91
CA PRO A 10 -25.09 -0.31 8.96
C PRO A 10 -25.75 -0.53 7.59
N ARG A 11 -25.23 0.08 6.53
CA ARG A 11 -25.81 0.04 5.17
C ARG A 11 -25.11 -0.96 4.25
N VAL A 12 -23.99 -1.52 4.70
CA VAL A 12 -23.15 -2.40 3.88
C VAL A 12 -23.25 -3.84 4.35
N GLN A 13 -22.97 -4.76 3.42
CA GLN A 13 -22.85 -6.18 3.75
C GLN A 13 -21.56 -6.45 4.50
N LYS A 14 -21.64 -7.34 5.50
CA LYS A 14 -20.48 -7.78 6.31
C LYS A 14 -19.62 -6.60 6.83
N PRO A 15 -20.18 -5.70 7.63
CA PRO A 15 -19.47 -4.52 8.12
C PRO A 15 -18.19 -4.84 8.89
N ALA A 16 -18.06 -6.06 9.42
CA ALA A 16 -16.84 -6.52 10.10
C ALA A 16 -15.59 -6.51 9.23
N ARG A 17 -15.72 -6.52 7.90
CA ARG A 17 -14.59 -6.38 6.96
C ARG A 17 -13.82 -5.06 7.10
N TYR A 18 -14.47 -4.05 7.67
CA TYR A 18 -14.07 -2.64 7.56
C TYR A 18 -13.70 -1.99 8.89
N VAL A 19 -13.68 -2.76 9.99
CA VAL A 19 -13.51 -2.20 11.34
C VAL A 19 -12.18 -2.58 12.01
N GLY A 20 -11.40 -3.51 11.43
CA GLY A 20 -10.18 -4.02 12.05
C GLY A 20 -10.41 -4.72 13.38
N GLY A 21 -9.40 -4.70 14.25
CA GLY A 21 -9.50 -5.26 15.60
C GLY A 21 -9.29 -6.77 15.68
N GLU A 22 -8.66 -7.37 14.67
CA GLU A 22 -8.30 -8.77 14.68
C GLU A 22 -7.28 -9.06 15.80
N TYR A 23 -7.37 -10.24 16.38
CA TYR A 23 -6.58 -10.64 17.55
C TYR A 23 -5.06 -10.45 17.40
N ASN A 24 -4.54 -10.64 16.18
CA ASN A 24 -3.11 -10.51 15.86
C ASN A 24 -2.78 -9.21 15.12
N ALA A 25 -3.66 -8.21 15.12
CA ALA A 25 -3.37 -6.90 14.56
C ALA A 25 -2.26 -6.22 15.38
N VAL A 26 -1.24 -5.71 14.70
CA VAL A 26 -0.14 -4.97 15.33
C VAL A 26 -0.55 -3.51 15.46
N MET A 27 -0.66 -3.03 16.69
CA MET A 27 -0.93 -1.62 16.98
C MET A 27 0.34 -0.98 17.53
N LYS A 28 0.75 0.14 16.94
CA LYS A 28 1.94 0.88 17.39
C LYS A 28 1.58 2.30 17.82
N ASP A 29 2.36 2.85 18.74
CA ASP A 29 2.29 4.26 19.11
C ASP A 29 2.98 5.09 18.02
N LEU A 30 2.26 6.03 17.40
CA LEU A 30 2.78 6.91 16.36
C LEU A 30 4.03 7.69 16.79
N SER A 31 4.21 7.94 18.09
CA SER A 31 5.42 8.58 18.59
C SER A 31 6.69 7.73 18.45
N GLN A 32 6.53 6.42 18.21
CA GLN A 32 7.61 5.45 18.02
C GLN A 32 7.74 5.02 16.54
N VAL A 33 6.94 5.60 15.63
CA VAL A 33 6.89 5.24 14.22
C VAL A 33 7.46 6.38 13.39
N ASP A 34 8.43 6.08 12.57
CA ASP A 34 8.99 7.02 11.61
C ASP A 34 8.62 6.69 10.15
N THR A 35 8.13 5.48 9.90
CA THR A 35 7.73 5.03 8.56
C THR A 35 6.43 4.21 8.63
N ARG A 36 5.44 4.65 7.89
CA ARG A 36 4.15 3.97 7.78
C ARG A 36 3.99 3.33 6.41
N VAL A 37 3.61 2.06 6.39
CA VAL A 37 3.38 1.29 5.17
C VAL A 37 1.91 0.87 5.11
N ALA A 38 1.17 1.36 4.11
CA ALA A 38 -0.15 0.86 3.78
C ALA A 38 0.01 -0.39 2.90
N PHE A 39 -0.15 -1.57 3.48
CA PHE A 39 0.02 -2.84 2.76
C PHE A 39 -1.31 -3.28 2.16
N CYS A 40 -1.44 -3.05 0.87
CA CYS A 40 -2.66 -3.16 0.10
C CYS A 40 -2.77 -4.52 -0.60
N PHE A 41 -3.91 -5.17 -0.45
CA PHE A 41 -4.27 -6.34 -1.24
C PHE A 41 -5.49 -5.99 -2.12
N PRO A 42 -5.36 -6.03 -3.46
CA PRO A 42 -6.40 -5.55 -4.38
C PRO A 42 -7.51 -6.58 -4.59
N ASP A 43 -8.03 -7.12 -3.49
CA ASP A 43 -9.19 -7.99 -3.41
C ASP A 43 -9.86 -7.79 -2.03
N THR A 44 -10.97 -8.51 -1.80
CA THR A 44 -11.75 -8.39 -0.57
C THR A 44 -11.00 -8.87 0.66
N TYR A 45 -11.46 -8.42 1.83
CA TYR A 45 -10.92 -8.77 3.14
C TYR A 45 -10.69 -10.27 3.33
N GLU A 46 -11.67 -11.13 2.97
CA GLU A 46 -11.56 -12.57 3.18
C GLU A 46 -10.46 -13.21 2.32
N ILE A 47 -10.29 -12.73 1.10
CA ILE A 47 -9.25 -13.23 0.19
C ILE A 47 -7.87 -12.78 0.70
N GLY A 48 -7.71 -11.50 0.99
CA GLY A 48 -6.44 -10.97 1.49
C GLY A 48 -6.03 -11.55 2.85
N MET A 49 -6.96 -11.68 3.79
CA MET A 49 -6.68 -12.26 5.11
C MET A 49 -6.34 -13.75 5.06
N SER A 50 -6.73 -14.45 4.01
CA SER A 50 -6.35 -15.86 3.79
C SER A 50 -5.00 -16.01 3.07
N ASN A 51 -4.45 -14.93 2.50
CA ASN A 51 -3.18 -14.95 1.76
C ASN A 51 -2.00 -15.08 2.72
N LEU A 52 -1.19 -16.14 2.55
CA LEU A 52 -0.05 -16.41 3.43
C LEU A 52 1.08 -15.38 3.24
N GLY A 53 1.39 -15.00 1.98
CA GLY A 53 2.43 -14.02 1.69
C GLY A 53 2.13 -12.67 2.36
N MET A 54 0.87 -12.23 2.32
CA MET A 54 0.46 -11.01 3.00
C MET A 54 0.71 -11.08 4.53
N ARG A 55 0.41 -12.23 5.15
CA ARG A 55 0.66 -12.42 6.59
C ARG A 55 2.15 -12.45 6.95
N ILE A 56 2.98 -13.07 6.10
CA ILE A 56 4.43 -13.14 6.29
C ILE A 56 5.04 -11.73 6.19
N LEU A 57 4.77 -11.01 5.10
CA LEU A 57 5.33 -9.67 4.87
C LEU A 57 4.83 -8.64 5.90
N TYR A 58 3.55 -8.71 6.28
CA TYR A 58 3.01 -7.90 7.37
C TYR A 58 3.79 -8.12 8.69
N GLY A 59 4.11 -9.38 9.02
CA GLY A 59 4.91 -9.71 10.20
C GLY A 59 6.35 -9.19 10.09
N ILE A 60 6.99 -9.37 8.93
CA ILE A 60 8.38 -8.91 8.71
C ILE A 60 8.48 -7.39 8.86
N MET A 61 7.64 -6.64 8.14
CA MET A 61 7.65 -5.18 8.21
C MET A 61 7.34 -4.66 9.62
N ASN A 62 6.40 -5.29 10.32
CA ASN A 62 6.06 -4.89 11.70
C ASN A 62 7.12 -5.27 12.75
N ASN A 63 8.03 -6.19 12.43
CA ASN A 63 9.19 -6.51 13.29
C ASN A 63 10.36 -5.52 13.10
N MET A 64 10.29 -4.62 12.12
CA MET A 64 11.28 -3.56 11.95
C MET A 64 11.00 -2.43 12.96
N ASP A 65 12.06 -1.96 13.61
CA ASP A 65 11.99 -0.84 14.55
C ASP A 65 11.57 0.45 13.80
N GLY A 66 10.60 1.17 14.35
CA GLY A 66 10.10 2.43 13.78
C GLY A 66 9.17 2.28 12.57
N VAL A 67 8.95 1.07 12.06
CA VAL A 67 8.05 0.81 10.92
C VAL A 67 6.69 0.32 11.43
N TRP A 68 5.61 0.89 10.91
CA TRP A 68 4.26 0.37 11.13
C TRP A 68 3.62 0.02 9.78
N CYS A 69 3.42 -1.27 9.56
CA CYS A 69 2.71 -1.82 8.41
C CYS A 69 1.25 -2.06 8.79
N GLU A 70 0.33 -1.51 8.02
CA GLU A 70 -1.11 -1.56 8.25
C GLU A 70 -1.80 -2.15 7.01
N ARG A 71 -2.83 -2.97 7.22
CA ARG A 71 -3.50 -3.72 6.14
C ARG A 71 -4.60 -2.90 5.49
N VAL A 72 -4.69 -3.05 4.18
CA VAL A 72 -5.70 -2.40 3.35
C VAL A 72 -6.27 -3.40 2.34
N PHE A 73 -7.58 -3.50 2.24
CA PHE A 73 -8.25 -4.37 1.28
C PHE A 73 -9.17 -3.56 0.37
N ALA A 74 -9.40 -4.07 -0.84
CA ALA A 74 -10.39 -3.49 -1.74
C ALA A 74 -11.78 -3.61 -1.09
N PRO A 75 -12.53 -2.51 -0.98
CA PRO A 75 -13.90 -2.57 -0.47
C PRO A 75 -14.80 -3.31 -1.47
N TRP A 76 -15.81 -4.00 -0.94
CA TRP A 76 -16.87 -4.53 -1.79
C TRP A 76 -17.71 -3.39 -2.39
N GLY A 77 -18.39 -3.63 -3.50
CA GLY A 77 -19.06 -2.58 -4.27
C GLY A 77 -20.04 -1.70 -3.48
N ASP A 78 -20.80 -2.28 -2.54
CA ASP A 78 -21.70 -1.52 -1.69
C ASP A 78 -20.96 -0.59 -0.72
N MET A 79 -19.84 -1.04 -0.17
CA MET A 79 -19.01 -0.22 0.69
C MET A 79 -18.29 0.89 -0.10
N GLU A 80 -17.79 0.58 -1.29
CA GLU A 80 -17.17 1.57 -2.17
C GLU A 80 -18.16 2.68 -2.53
N GLU A 81 -19.38 2.32 -2.91
CA GLU A 81 -20.44 3.28 -3.22
C GLU A 81 -20.74 4.22 -2.04
N GLU A 82 -20.87 3.67 -0.84
CA GLU A 82 -21.09 4.45 0.38
C GLU A 82 -19.88 5.32 0.74
N MET A 83 -18.65 4.82 0.57
CA MET A 83 -17.43 5.60 0.79
C MET A 83 -17.37 6.81 -0.16
N ARG A 84 -17.61 6.59 -1.47
CA ARG A 84 -17.65 7.67 -2.47
C ARG A 84 -18.73 8.69 -2.14
N ARG A 85 -19.93 8.26 -1.78
CA ARG A 85 -21.06 9.13 -1.39
C ARG A 85 -20.75 9.95 -0.14
N ALA A 86 -20.07 9.35 0.85
CA ALA A 86 -19.71 10.02 2.11
C ALA A 86 -18.45 10.87 2.02
N GLY A 87 -17.70 10.80 0.91
CA GLY A 87 -16.36 11.39 0.79
C GLY A 87 -15.35 10.77 1.77
N LEU A 88 -15.53 9.49 2.12
CA LEU A 88 -14.59 8.75 2.97
C LEU A 88 -13.51 8.13 2.08
N PRO A 89 -12.23 8.53 2.21
CA PRO A 89 -11.15 7.94 1.44
C PRO A 89 -10.84 6.51 1.92
N LEU A 90 -10.16 5.73 1.08
CA LEU A 90 -9.65 4.42 1.47
C LEU A 90 -8.67 4.56 2.64
N TYR A 91 -8.77 3.68 3.61
CA TYR A 91 -8.06 3.75 4.88
C TYR A 91 -7.50 2.39 5.31
N ALA A 92 -6.51 2.42 6.19
CA ALA A 92 -5.92 1.24 6.79
C ALA A 92 -6.77 0.71 7.95
N LEU A 93 -6.81 -0.63 8.13
CA LEU A 93 -7.68 -1.26 9.13
C LEU A 93 -7.22 -1.03 10.57
N GLU A 94 -5.91 -0.93 10.80
CA GLU A 94 -5.36 -0.78 12.15
C GLU A 94 -5.65 0.61 12.73
N SER A 95 -5.22 1.66 12.03
CA SER A 95 -5.39 3.04 12.51
C SER A 95 -6.72 3.66 12.12
N GLY A 96 -7.27 3.28 10.98
CA GLY A 96 -8.38 3.97 10.34
C GLY A 96 -7.96 5.23 9.58
N ASP A 97 -6.66 5.48 9.41
CA ASP A 97 -6.14 6.64 8.71
C ASP A 97 -6.18 6.45 7.19
N PRO A 98 -6.40 7.54 6.41
CA PRO A 98 -6.35 7.49 4.95
C PRO A 98 -4.98 7.05 4.43
N ILE A 99 -4.95 6.11 3.48
CA ILE A 99 -3.66 5.57 2.99
C ILE A 99 -2.82 6.60 2.22
N ARG A 100 -3.40 7.67 1.73
CA ARG A 100 -2.65 8.78 1.11
C ARG A 100 -1.71 9.52 2.09
N ASP A 101 -1.93 9.34 3.40
CA ASP A 101 -1.16 9.98 4.45
C ASP A 101 0.00 9.08 4.95
N PHE A 102 0.21 7.93 4.27
CA PHE A 102 1.29 7.00 4.56
C PHE A 102 2.55 7.32 3.75
N ASP A 103 3.69 6.82 4.19
CA ASP A 103 4.97 7.00 3.50
C ASP A 103 5.07 6.11 2.26
N ILE A 104 4.60 4.86 2.38
CA ILE A 104 4.63 3.86 1.31
C ILE A 104 3.25 3.22 1.20
N ILE A 105 2.77 3.08 -0.03
CA ILE A 105 1.58 2.30 -0.39
C ILE A 105 2.08 1.09 -1.17
N ALA A 106 2.10 -0.07 -0.53
CA ALA A 106 2.65 -1.30 -1.08
C ALA A 106 1.53 -2.25 -1.49
N PHE A 107 1.47 -2.63 -2.76
CA PHE A 107 0.49 -3.57 -3.27
C PHE A 107 1.07 -4.98 -3.42
N SER A 108 0.36 -5.99 -2.91
CA SER A 108 0.62 -7.40 -3.21
C SER A 108 -0.32 -7.86 -4.31
N VAL A 109 0.21 -8.06 -5.52
CA VAL A 109 -0.56 -8.37 -6.73
C VAL A 109 -0.20 -9.75 -7.27
N GLY A 110 -1.12 -10.69 -7.10
CA GLY A 110 -0.89 -12.09 -7.48
C GLY A 110 -1.19 -12.43 -8.94
N TYR A 111 -1.97 -11.59 -9.65
CA TYR A 111 -2.40 -11.82 -11.04
C TYR A 111 -2.88 -10.52 -11.68
N GLU A 112 -2.81 -10.43 -13.00
CA GLU A 112 -3.01 -9.19 -13.76
C GLU A 112 -4.46 -8.67 -13.72
N MET A 113 -5.45 -9.54 -13.52
CA MET A 113 -6.85 -9.12 -13.37
C MET A 113 -7.09 -8.27 -12.12
N ALA A 114 -6.14 -8.21 -11.20
CA ALA A 114 -6.20 -7.34 -10.02
C ALA A 114 -5.75 -5.88 -10.31
N PHE A 115 -5.15 -5.60 -11.48
CA PHE A 115 -4.70 -4.25 -11.83
C PHE A 115 -5.82 -3.19 -11.76
N PRO A 116 -7.03 -3.43 -12.31
CA PRO A 116 -8.11 -2.46 -12.17
C PRO A 116 -8.51 -2.19 -10.72
N ALA A 117 -8.50 -3.22 -9.86
CA ALA A 117 -8.80 -3.06 -8.44
C ALA A 117 -7.73 -2.23 -7.72
N MET A 118 -6.45 -2.44 -8.04
CA MET A 118 -5.34 -1.63 -7.54
C MET A 118 -5.53 -0.15 -7.89
N LEU A 119 -5.83 0.16 -9.17
CA LEU A 119 -6.06 1.53 -9.62
C LEU A 119 -7.29 2.15 -8.92
N ASN A 120 -8.36 1.38 -8.77
CA ASN A 120 -9.55 1.81 -8.05
C ASN A 120 -9.26 2.12 -6.57
N MET A 121 -8.38 1.35 -5.92
CA MET A 121 -7.95 1.62 -4.54
C MET A 121 -7.17 2.94 -4.44
N LEU A 122 -6.29 3.25 -5.40
CA LEU A 122 -5.58 4.53 -5.45
C LEU A 122 -6.53 5.70 -5.67
N ASP A 123 -7.49 5.57 -6.60
CA ASP A 123 -8.52 6.57 -6.85
C ASP A 123 -9.40 6.83 -5.62
N LEU A 124 -9.87 5.76 -4.98
CA LEU A 124 -10.67 5.85 -3.77
C LEU A 124 -9.90 6.47 -2.60
N ALA A 125 -8.59 6.29 -2.55
CA ALA A 125 -7.70 6.92 -1.58
C ALA A 125 -7.47 8.41 -1.86
N GLY A 126 -7.73 8.87 -3.08
CA GLY A 126 -7.40 10.22 -3.55
C GLY A 126 -5.89 10.39 -3.78
N VAL A 127 -5.19 9.30 -4.16
CA VAL A 127 -3.79 9.31 -4.57
C VAL A 127 -3.75 9.51 -6.08
N PRO A 128 -2.93 10.45 -6.62
CA PRO A 128 -2.78 10.63 -8.05
C PRO A 128 -2.42 9.31 -8.73
N LEU A 129 -3.14 8.94 -9.79
CA LEU A 129 -2.97 7.62 -10.43
C LEU A 129 -1.61 7.50 -11.10
N HIS A 130 -1.25 8.48 -11.95
CA HIS A 130 0.03 8.42 -12.65
C HIS A 130 1.21 8.70 -11.73
N ALA A 131 2.25 7.88 -11.84
CA ALA A 131 3.51 8.06 -11.09
C ALA A 131 4.15 9.42 -11.35
N SER A 132 3.99 9.95 -12.58
CA SER A 132 4.49 11.27 -12.98
C SER A 132 3.83 12.46 -12.24
N GLU A 133 2.61 12.26 -11.70
CA GLU A 133 1.90 13.27 -10.92
C GLU A 133 2.33 13.29 -9.45
N ARG A 134 2.95 12.22 -8.97
CA ARG A 134 3.49 12.09 -7.61
C ARG A 134 4.96 12.50 -7.57
N THR A 135 5.22 13.79 -7.47
CA THR A 135 6.58 14.37 -7.55
C THR A 135 7.37 14.26 -6.24
N GLU A 136 6.66 14.19 -5.12
CA GLU A 136 7.25 14.06 -3.79
C GLU A 136 7.65 12.60 -3.50
N LEU A 137 8.58 12.42 -2.54
CA LEU A 137 9.04 11.10 -2.11
C LEU A 137 7.92 10.28 -1.46
N THR A 138 6.95 10.94 -0.84
CA THR A 138 5.80 10.31 -0.16
C THR A 138 4.46 10.84 -0.69
N PRO A 139 3.45 10.00 -0.88
CA PRO A 139 3.52 8.55 -0.81
C PRO A 139 4.26 7.92 -1.99
N LEU A 140 5.06 6.91 -1.70
CA LEU A 140 5.65 6.05 -2.71
C LEU A 140 4.70 4.89 -3.01
N VAL A 141 4.37 4.64 -4.28
CA VAL A 141 3.51 3.52 -4.69
C VAL A 141 4.38 2.40 -5.25
N ILE A 142 4.39 1.26 -4.56
CA ILE A 142 5.14 0.08 -4.96
C ILE A 142 4.19 -1.10 -5.19
N ALA A 143 4.58 -2.03 -6.03
CA ALA A 143 3.84 -3.25 -6.26
C ALA A 143 4.79 -4.45 -6.33
N GLY A 144 4.43 -5.52 -5.62
CA GLY A 144 5.12 -6.81 -5.61
C GLY A 144 4.15 -7.96 -5.87
N GLY A 145 4.70 -9.16 -5.98
CA GLY A 145 3.95 -10.38 -6.25
C GLY A 145 4.10 -10.88 -7.68
N THR A 146 3.51 -12.05 -7.96
CA THR A 146 3.73 -12.76 -9.22
C THR A 146 3.32 -12.00 -10.47
N ALA A 147 2.32 -11.10 -10.38
CA ALA A 147 1.93 -10.27 -11.52
C ALA A 147 3.01 -9.27 -11.94
N MET A 148 3.99 -8.98 -11.08
CA MET A 148 5.05 -8.00 -11.39
C MET A 148 6.07 -8.52 -12.41
N PHE A 149 6.09 -9.81 -12.73
CA PHE A 149 6.83 -10.32 -13.90
C PHE A 149 6.29 -9.77 -15.23
N ASN A 150 5.07 -9.21 -15.21
CA ASN A 150 4.44 -8.52 -16.34
C ASN A 150 3.86 -7.18 -15.87
N CYS A 151 4.70 -6.30 -15.34
CA CYS A 151 4.26 -5.04 -14.74
C CYS A 151 4.02 -3.91 -15.77
N GLU A 152 4.45 -4.07 -17.01
CA GLU A 152 4.34 -3.04 -18.06
C GLU A 152 2.92 -2.46 -18.24
N PRO A 153 1.81 -3.25 -18.15
CA PRO A 153 0.47 -2.68 -18.24
C PRO A 153 0.13 -1.65 -17.15
N ILE A 154 0.84 -1.66 -16.03
CA ILE A 154 0.65 -0.71 -14.91
C ILE A 154 1.89 0.15 -14.63
N ALA A 155 2.89 0.13 -15.50
CA ALA A 155 4.16 0.85 -15.33
C ALA A 155 3.97 2.35 -15.07
N ASP A 156 3.01 2.97 -15.75
CA ASP A 156 2.70 4.39 -15.58
C ASP A 156 2.09 4.75 -14.22
N PHE A 157 1.61 3.75 -13.46
CA PHE A 157 0.86 3.96 -12.23
C PHE A 157 1.63 3.59 -10.96
N ILE A 158 2.79 2.93 -11.09
CA ILE A 158 3.66 2.54 -9.97
C ILE A 158 4.99 3.27 -10.03
N ASP A 159 5.58 3.51 -8.89
CA ASP A 159 6.92 4.08 -8.80
C ASP A 159 7.99 2.98 -8.87
N ILE A 160 7.68 1.81 -8.32
CA ILE A 160 8.57 0.63 -8.23
C ILE A 160 7.77 -0.65 -8.40
N ALA A 161 8.30 -1.59 -9.18
CA ALA A 161 7.91 -2.99 -9.13
C ALA A 161 8.98 -3.82 -8.42
N GLU A 162 8.54 -4.68 -7.50
CA GLU A 162 9.36 -5.67 -6.79
C GLU A 162 9.22 -7.02 -7.48
N ILE A 163 10.30 -7.52 -8.05
CA ILE A 163 10.35 -8.77 -8.84
C ILE A 163 11.21 -9.80 -8.11
N GLY A 164 10.57 -10.68 -7.37
CA GLY A 164 11.23 -11.72 -6.57
C GLY A 164 10.62 -11.90 -5.20
N GLU A 165 11.43 -12.36 -4.25
CA GLU A 165 11.01 -12.63 -2.87
C GLU A 165 10.99 -11.32 -2.07
N GLY A 166 9.83 -10.97 -1.52
CA GLY A 166 9.62 -9.69 -0.85
C GLY A 166 10.19 -9.60 0.57
N GLU A 167 10.62 -10.72 1.16
CA GLU A 167 11.01 -10.79 2.57
C GLU A 167 12.23 -9.92 2.91
N GLU A 168 13.25 -9.95 2.08
CA GLU A 168 14.45 -9.13 2.24
C GLU A 168 14.30 -7.80 1.51
N MET A 169 13.74 -7.82 0.31
CA MET A 169 13.60 -6.67 -0.58
C MET A 169 12.80 -5.53 0.06
N ASN A 170 11.66 -5.83 0.71
CA ASN A 170 10.87 -4.82 1.42
C ASN A 170 11.67 -4.15 2.55
N ALA A 171 12.45 -4.93 3.30
CA ALA A 171 13.27 -4.37 4.38
C ALA A 171 14.35 -3.42 3.84
N GLU A 172 15.05 -3.81 2.78
CA GLU A 172 16.07 -2.99 2.14
C GLU A 172 15.49 -1.71 1.53
N LEU A 173 14.33 -1.81 0.87
CA LEU A 173 13.66 -0.66 0.26
C LEU A 173 13.14 0.33 1.32
N ILE A 174 12.56 -0.17 2.41
CA ILE A 174 12.10 0.67 3.53
C ILE A 174 13.29 1.40 4.18
N GLU A 175 14.41 0.71 4.44
CA GLU A 175 15.60 1.35 5.00
C GLU A 175 16.22 2.39 4.05
N LEU A 176 16.23 2.12 2.75
CA LEU A 176 16.66 3.10 1.75
C LEU A 176 15.75 4.33 1.74
N HIS A 177 14.42 4.13 1.84
CA HIS A 177 13.44 5.21 1.92
C HIS A 177 13.64 6.05 3.20
N ARG A 178 13.85 5.42 4.35
CA ARG A 178 14.16 6.09 5.62
C ARG A 178 15.43 6.92 5.52
N ARG A 179 16.47 6.37 4.89
CA ARG A 179 17.71 7.09 4.63
C ARG A 179 17.47 8.31 3.73
N ALA A 180 16.75 8.14 2.63
CA ALA A 180 16.43 9.23 1.70
C ALA A 180 15.69 10.37 2.41
N ARG A 181 14.74 10.07 3.28
CA ARG A 181 14.03 11.08 4.08
C ARG A 181 14.98 11.81 5.04
N ARG A 182 15.84 11.09 5.77
CA ARG A 182 16.81 11.70 6.69
C ARG A 182 17.81 12.62 5.98
N GLU A 183 18.24 12.23 4.78
CA GLU A 183 19.24 12.95 3.98
C GLU A 183 18.61 13.99 3.03
N GLY A 184 17.28 14.10 3.00
CA GLY A 184 16.55 15.08 2.18
C GLY A 184 16.67 14.82 0.67
N TRP A 185 16.70 13.56 0.25
CA TRP A 185 16.75 13.20 -1.16
C TRP A 185 15.45 13.56 -1.88
N THR A 186 15.60 13.96 -3.13
CA THR A 186 14.47 14.06 -4.05
C THR A 186 14.01 12.67 -4.49
N LYS A 187 12.76 12.55 -4.92
CA LYS A 187 12.22 11.28 -5.45
C LYS A 187 13.07 10.71 -6.60
N PRO A 188 13.54 11.50 -7.59
CA PRO A 188 14.43 10.97 -8.63
C PRO A 188 15.76 10.44 -8.10
N GLN A 189 16.34 11.05 -7.04
CA GLN A 189 17.55 10.52 -6.39
C GLN A 189 17.28 9.18 -5.71
N PHE A 190 16.18 9.09 -4.98
CA PHE A 190 15.75 7.85 -4.35
C PHE A 190 15.51 6.73 -5.38
N LEU A 191 14.74 6.98 -6.43
CA LEU A 191 14.42 5.98 -7.45
C LEU A 191 15.67 5.44 -8.16
N ARG A 192 16.67 6.30 -8.45
CA ARG A 192 17.95 5.84 -9.01
C ARG A 192 18.74 4.97 -8.04
N ALA A 193 18.68 5.25 -6.76
CA ALA A 193 19.32 4.41 -5.75
C ALA A 193 18.57 3.08 -5.56
N ALA A 194 17.24 3.12 -5.54
CA ALA A 194 16.39 1.94 -5.43
C ALA A 194 16.62 0.96 -6.61
N ALA A 195 16.80 1.48 -7.82
CA ALA A 195 17.10 0.68 -9.02
C ALA A 195 18.44 -0.08 -8.95
N GLN A 196 19.26 0.12 -7.91
CA GLN A 196 20.50 -0.64 -7.67
C GLN A 196 20.28 -1.82 -6.71
N LEU A 197 19.11 -1.91 -6.08
CA LEU A 197 18.75 -3.06 -5.25
C LEU A 197 18.33 -4.23 -6.15
N ASP A 198 18.71 -5.43 -5.76
CA ASP A 198 18.34 -6.65 -6.47
C ASP A 198 16.80 -6.83 -6.48
N GLY A 199 16.24 -7.15 -7.64
CA GLY A 199 14.80 -7.35 -7.81
C GLY A 199 13.96 -6.09 -7.93
N ILE A 200 14.55 -4.91 -7.82
CA ILE A 200 13.83 -3.63 -7.96
C ILE A 200 13.84 -3.18 -9.42
N TYR A 201 12.66 -2.99 -9.97
CA TYR A 201 12.43 -2.37 -11.27
C TYR A 201 11.73 -1.02 -11.09
N VAL A 202 12.31 0.02 -11.67
CA VAL A 202 11.76 1.40 -11.62
C VAL A 202 11.33 1.78 -13.03
N PRO A 203 10.03 1.65 -13.38
CA PRO A 203 9.56 1.87 -14.76
C PRO A 203 9.97 3.24 -15.33
N GLY A 204 9.85 4.29 -14.54
CA GLY A 204 10.16 5.65 -14.97
C GLY A 204 11.64 5.94 -15.33
N LEU A 205 12.55 4.97 -15.17
CA LEU A 205 13.95 5.07 -15.59
C LEU A 205 14.21 4.45 -16.97
N TYR A 206 13.21 3.82 -17.57
CA TYR A 206 13.32 3.17 -18.87
C TYR A 206 12.40 3.83 -19.90
N GLU A 207 12.85 3.89 -21.14
CA GLU A 207 12.04 4.25 -22.30
C GLU A 207 11.58 2.95 -22.97
N VAL A 208 10.28 2.77 -23.14
CA VAL A 208 9.67 1.61 -23.82
C VAL A 208 9.17 2.03 -25.20
#